data_68b42e8f89d0fe42f9b05fac247153f7
#
_entry.id   68b42e8f89d0fe42f9b05fac247153f7
#
_cell.length_a   1.000
_cell.length_b   1.000
_cell.length_c   1.000
_cell.angle_alpha   90.00
_cell.angle_beta   90.00
_cell.angle_gamma   90.00
#
_symmetry.space_group_name_H-M   'P 1'
#
loop_
_entity.id
_entity.type
_entity.pdbx_description
1 polymer ?
#
loop_
_entity_poly.entity_id
_entity_poly.type
_entity_poly.pdbx_seq_one_letter_code
_entity_poly.pdbx_strand_id
1 'polypeptide(L)'
;MNSTRISKLILSLLFLCLVTTGRAQTFPRLLLGGDYPDPSIIREGKDFYMTNSSFNYAPGLLVWHSTDLVNWTPIARALHALDGSVYAPDLVKYKGRYYIYYPAAGANYVVYADNIRGPWSQPVKLDLTGIDPGHVVGEDGKRYLYVDKGAIAPLSDDGLKVTGPKKTVYEGWQFPKEWKTEGNGDMFLEGPKLLHKDGYYYMV
;
A
#
# COMPACT_ATOMS: atom_id res chain seq x y z
N MET A 1 41.41 33.18 -42.99
CA MET A 1 40.82 32.96 -41.64
C MET A 1 41.65 31.90 -40.97
N ASN A 2 42.34 32.23 -39.87
CA ASN A 2 43.36 31.36 -39.27
C ASN A 2 42.75 30.07 -38.66
N SER A 3 43.31 28.93 -39.05
CA SER A 3 42.93 27.58 -38.58
C SER A 3 42.73 27.50 -37.04
N THR A 4 43.56 28.20 -36.27
CA THR A 4 43.50 28.31 -34.81
C THR A 4 42.22 29.02 -34.29
N ARG A 5 41.61 29.94 -35.05
CA ARG A 5 40.39 30.61 -34.67
C ARG A 5 39.17 29.70 -34.88
N ILE A 6 39.17 28.89 -35.96
CA ILE A 6 38.15 27.93 -36.28
C ILE A 6 38.12 26.80 -35.23
N SER A 7 39.29 26.28 -34.85
CA SER A 7 39.40 25.24 -33.80
C SER A 7 38.88 25.72 -32.43
N LYS A 8 39.15 26.96 -32.05
CA LYS A 8 38.65 27.55 -30.80
C LYS A 8 37.14 27.76 -30.83
N LEU A 9 36.59 28.15 -31.98
CA LEU A 9 35.13 28.32 -32.15
C LEU A 9 34.38 26.99 -32.07
N ILE A 10 34.94 25.94 -32.69
CA ILE A 10 34.37 24.57 -32.65
C ILE A 10 34.42 24.01 -31.23
N LEU A 11 35.53 24.22 -30.51
CA LEU A 11 35.67 23.75 -29.12
C LEU A 11 34.72 24.47 -28.17
N SER A 12 34.49 25.78 -28.36
CA SER A 12 33.50 26.55 -27.59
C SER A 12 32.07 26.13 -27.87
N LEU A 13 31.72 25.80 -29.11
CA LEU A 13 30.39 25.27 -29.47
C LEU A 13 30.18 23.87 -28.90
N LEU A 14 31.17 22.98 -28.91
CA LEU A 14 31.13 21.67 -28.29
C LEU A 14 30.96 21.76 -26.75
N PHE A 15 31.62 22.73 -26.11
CA PHE A 15 31.46 22.95 -24.67
C PHE A 15 30.08 23.51 -24.33
N LEU A 16 29.51 24.37 -25.18
CA LEU A 16 28.15 24.89 -24.99
C LEU A 16 27.09 23.81 -25.15
N CYS A 17 27.27 22.83 -26.05
CA CYS A 17 26.37 21.68 -26.21
C CYS A 17 26.45 20.70 -25.03
N LEU A 18 27.58 20.60 -24.33
CA LEU A 18 27.76 19.74 -23.16
C LEU A 18 27.08 20.29 -21.88
N VAL A 19 26.86 21.60 -21.81
CA VAL A 19 26.27 22.26 -20.63
C VAL A 19 24.74 22.24 -20.68
N THR A 20 24.15 21.95 -21.83
CA THR A 20 22.67 21.95 -21.98
C THR A 20 21.98 20.61 -21.67
N THR A 21 22.70 19.59 -21.20
CA THR A 21 22.08 18.45 -20.56
C THR A 21 21.66 18.79 -19.12
N GLY A 22 20.97 19.91 -18.97
CA GLY A 22 20.23 20.18 -17.74
C GLY A 22 19.24 19.03 -17.55
N ARG A 23 19.48 18.16 -16.57
CA ARG A 23 18.46 17.24 -16.09
C ARG A 23 17.27 18.11 -15.75
N ALA A 24 16.23 18.05 -16.56
CA ALA A 24 14.96 18.63 -16.18
C ALA A 24 14.64 18.05 -14.82
N GLN A 25 14.59 18.91 -13.81
CA GLN A 25 14.18 18.50 -12.47
C GLN A 25 12.73 18.10 -12.63
N THR A 26 12.48 16.79 -12.70
CA THR A 26 11.11 16.27 -12.77
C THR A 26 10.50 16.55 -11.40
N PHE A 27 9.67 17.56 -11.32
CA PHE A 27 8.83 17.76 -10.14
C PHE A 27 8.00 16.50 -9.92
N PRO A 28 7.77 16.09 -8.66
CA PRO A 28 6.86 14.99 -8.37
C PRO A 28 5.54 15.24 -9.08
N ARG A 29 5.10 14.30 -9.93
CA ARG A 29 3.83 14.41 -10.60
C ARG A 29 2.72 14.06 -9.60
N LEU A 30 1.73 14.93 -9.44
CA LEU A 30 0.53 14.59 -8.71
C LEU A 30 -0.23 13.50 -9.49
N LEU A 31 -0.36 12.31 -8.91
CA LEU A 31 -1.04 11.17 -9.52
C LEU A 31 -2.55 11.22 -9.27
N LEU A 32 -2.94 11.56 -8.05
CA LEU A 32 -4.33 11.70 -7.61
C LEU A 32 -4.45 12.98 -6.80
N GLY A 33 -5.34 13.89 -7.22
CA GLY A 33 -5.68 15.07 -6.43
C GLY A 33 -6.77 14.72 -5.42
N GLY A 34 -6.51 14.95 -4.13
CA GLY A 34 -7.44 14.68 -3.07
C GLY A 34 -6.79 13.99 -1.88
N ASP A 35 -7.61 13.48 -0.96
CA ASP A 35 -7.20 12.79 0.26
C ASP A 35 -7.33 11.28 0.06
N TYR A 36 -6.24 10.66 -0.42
CA TYR A 36 -6.13 9.23 -0.72
C TYR A 36 -4.88 8.62 -0.07
N PRO A 37 -4.75 8.64 1.27
CA PRO A 37 -3.59 8.10 1.96
C PRO A 37 -3.63 6.57 2.04
N ASP A 38 -2.53 5.98 2.52
CA ASP A 38 -2.38 4.56 2.82
C ASP A 38 -2.70 3.65 1.61
N PRO A 39 -2.05 3.85 0.46
CA PRO A 39 -2.33 3.06 -0.72
C PRO A 39 -1.94 1.60 -0.54
N SER A 40 -2.86 0.68 -0.83
CA SER A 40 -2.57 -0.73 -1.00
C SER A 40 -2.77 -1.12 -2.46
N ILE A 41 -1.71 -1.66 -3.09
CA ILE A 41 -1.66 -1.91 -4.53
C ILE A 41 -1.38 -3.38 -4.81
N ILE A 42 -2.15 -3.98 -5.71
CA ILE A 42 -1.85 -5.29 -6.29
C ILE A 42 -1.64 -5.19 -7.79
N ARG A 43 -0.88 -6.15 -8.35
CA ARG A 43 -0.63 -6.26 -9.78
C ARG A 43 -1.17 -7.57 -10.33
N GLU A 44 -1.84 -7.49 -11.48
CA GLU A 44 -2.30 -8.64 -12.27
C GLU A 44 -1.91 -8.47 -13.74
N GLY A 45 -0.86 -9.17 -14.14
CA GLY A 45 -0.33 -8.99 -15.49
C GLY A 45 0.15 -7.56 -15.74
N LYS A 46 -0.55 -6.84 -16.62
CA LYS A 46 -0.31 -5.41 -16.92
C LYS A 46 -1.19 -4.45 -16.11
N ASP A 47 -2.17 -4.98 -15.37
CA ASP A 47 -3.14 -4.18 -14.64
C ASP A 47 -2.69 -4.00 -13.19
N PHE A 48 -2.91 -2.81 -12.65
CA PHE A 48 -2.68 -2.45 -11.26
C PHE A 48 -4.00 -2.01 -10.65
N TYR A 49 -4.26 -2.48 -9.44
CA TYR A 49 -5.44 -2.09 -8.66
C TYR A 49 -5.00 -1.54 -7.33
N MET A 50 -5.65 -0.49 -6.88
CA MET A 50 -5.32 0.21 -5.64
C MET A 50 -6.58 0.54 -4.86
N THR A 51 -6.47 0.52 -3.53
CA THR A 51 -7.45 1.11 -2.62
C THR A 51 -6.72 1.93 -1.56
N ASN A 52 -7.46 2.79 -0.84
CA ASN A 52 -6.93 3.77 0.11
C ASN A 52 -7.80 3.85 1.35
N SER A 53 -7.28 4.45 2.41
CA SER A 53 -8.10 4.92 3.52
C SER A 53 -9.22 5.80 3.00
N SER A 54 -10.42 5.61 3.52
CA SER A 54 -11.58 6.42 3.16
C SER A 54 -12.17 7.18 4.33
N PHE A 55 -11.61 7.01 5.52
CA PHE A 55 -12.06 7.67 6.75
C PHE A 55 -13.59 7.65 6.88
N ASN A 56 -14.21 8.81 6.96
CA ASN A 56 -15.66 8.98 7.05
C ASN A 56 -16.33 9.27 5.69
N TYR A 57 -15.59 9.14 4.58
CA TYR A 57 -16.16 9.32 3.24
C TYR A 57 -16.92 8.07 2.80
N ALA A 58 -18.20 8.23 2.50
CA ALA A 58 -19.07 7.17 1.99
C ALA A 58 -19.53 7.48 0.56
N PRO A 59 -19.63 6.45 -0.31
CA PRO A 59 -19.19 5.08 -0.12
C PRO A 59 -17.68 4.96 -0.07
N GLY A 60 -17.17 4.10 0.82
CA GLY A 60 -15.76 3.94 1.12
C GLY A 60 -15.02 2.89 0.28
N LEU A 61 -13.73 2.74 0.56
CA LEU A 61 -12.83 1.79 -0.10
C LEU A 61 -12.95 1.84 -1.62
N LEU A 62 -12.65 3.03 -2.17
CA LEU A 62 -12.60 3.24 -3.61
C LEU A 62 -11.53 2.34 -4.24
N VAL A 63 -11.90 1.60 -5.28
CA VAL A 63 -10.97 0.76 -6.04
C VAL A 63 -10.59 1.49 -7.32
N TRP A 64 -9.30 1.66 -7.52
CA TRP A 64 -8.70 2.29 -8.69
C TRP A 64 -8.07 1.25 -9.60
N HIS A 65 -8.02 1.55 -10.88
CA HIS A 65 -7.33 0.78 -11.91
C HIS A 65 -6.32 1.64 -12.67
N SER A 66 -5.16 1.07 -12.96
CA SER A 66 -4.15 1.66 -13.83
C SER A 66 -3.43 0.57 -14.62
N THR A 67 -2.83 0.93 -15.75
CA THR A 67 -1.91 0.08 -16.52
C THR A 67 -0.48 0.61 -16.55
N ASP A 68 -0.24 1.77 -15.95
CA ASP A 68 1.05 2.49 -16.01
C ASP A 68 1.50 3.08 -14.65
N LEU A 69 0.71 2.87 -13.58
CA LEU A 69 0.91 3.45 -12.23
C LEU A 69 0.85 4.99 -12.20
N VAL A 70 0.49 5.62 -13.28
CA VAL A 70 0.44 7.08 -13.42
C VAL A 70 -0.99 7.57 -13.63
N ASN A 71 -1.72 6.92 -14.51
CA ASN A 71 -3.09 7.26 -14.83
C ASN A 71 -4.04 6.29 -14.13
N TRP A 72 -4.76 6.78 -13.14
CA TRP A 72 -5.66 5.99 -12.31
C TRP A 72 -7.12 6.35 -12.59
N THR A 73 -7.95 5.33 -12.76
CA THR A 73 -9.39 5.47 -12.96
C THR A 73 -10.15 4.72 -11.87
N PRO A 74 -11.13 5.35 -11.20
CA PRO A 74 -11.95 4.65 -10.22
C PRO A 74 -12.89 3.66 -10.94
N ILE A 75 -12.94 2.43 -10.43
CA ILE A 75 -13.69 1.33 -11.07
C ILE A 75 -14.75 0.70 -10.18
N ALA A 76 -14.63 0.84 -8.87
CA ALA A 76 -15.60 0.30 -7.91
C ALA A 76 -15.51 1.04 -6.57
N ARG A 77 -16.50 0.83 -5.74
CA ARG A 77 -16.55 1.17 -4.31
C ARG A 77 -16.85 -0.10 -3.54
N ALA A 78 -15.91 -0.54 -2.73
CA ALA A 78 -16.04 -1.84 -2.05
C ALA A 78 -16.87 -1.77 -0.78
N LEU A 79 -17.13 -0.57 -0.25
CA LEU A 79 -17.85 -0.36 0.99
C LEU A 79 -18.98 0.66 0.79
N HIS A 80 -20.22 0.21 0.87
CA HIS A 80 -21.39 1.06 0.63
C HIS A 80 -21.84 1.86 1.84
N ALA A 81 -21.65 1.31 3.05
CA ALA A 81 -21.95 1.97 4.31
C ALA A 81 -20.73 1.89 5.23
N LEU A 82 -20.57 2.88 6.10
CA LEU A 82 -19.47 2.94 7.06
C LEU A 82 -19.99 2.56 8.45
N ASP A 83 -19.19 1.74 9.14
CA ASP A 83 -19.36 1.47 10.57
C ASP A 83 -18.15 2.04 11.31
N GLY A 84 -18.03 3.37 11.24
CA GLY A 84 -16.89 4.15 11.75
C GLY A 84 -15.90 4.55 10.66
N SER A 85 -14.83 5.22 11.08
CA SER A 85 -13.75 5.68 10.21
C SER A 85 -12.93 4.51 9.69
N VAL A 86 -12.69 4.46 8.37
CA VAL A 86 -11.98 3.38 7.67
C VAL A 86 -10.54 3.84 7.40
N TYR A 87 -9.60 3.15 8.03
CA TYR A 87 -8.16 3.45 7.91
C TYR A 87 -7.48 2.46 6.97
N ALA A 88 -6.15 2.51 6.90
CA ALA A 88 -5.25 1.79 6.01
C ALA A 88 -5.71 0.38 5.61
N PRO A 89 -6.25 0.20 4.39
CA PRO A 89 -6.71 -1.10 3.93
C PRO A 89 -5.55 -1.94 3.38
N ASP A 90 -5.78 -3.25 3.30
CA ASP A 90 -4.93 -4.18 2.56
C ASP A 90 -5.73 -4.90 1.48
N LEU A 91 -5.46 -4.55 0.22
CA LEU A 91 -6.05 -5.17 -0.96
C LEU A 91 -5.21 -6.36 -1.38
N VAL A 92 -5.81 -7.54 -1.42
CA VAL A 92 -5.11 -8.76 -1.82
C VAL A 92 -5.95 -9.62 -2.76
N LYS A 93 -5.29 -10.45 -3.57
CA LYS A 93 -5.94 -11.52 -4.33
C LYS A 93 -5.44 -12.86 -3.83
N TYR A 94 -6.36 -13.76 -3.48
CA TYR A 94 -6.04 -15.11 -3.05
C TYR A 94 -6.99 -16.12 -3.67
N LYS A 95 -6.44 -17.15 -4.32
CA LYS A 95 -7.20 -18.23 -4.99
C LYS A 95 -8.33 -17.70 -5.90
N GLY A 96 -8.03 -16.64 -6.66
CA GLY A 96 -8.96 -16.08 -7.63
C GLY A 96 -9.95 -15.04 -7.07
N ARG A 97 -10.03 -14.85 -5.77
CA ARG A 97 -10.91 -13.92 -5.10
C ARG A 97 -10.15 -12.72 -4.55
N TYR A 98 -10.74 -11.52 -4.61
CA TYR A 98 -10.22 -10.28 -4.04
C TYR A 98 -10.74 -10.09 -2.64
N TYR A 99 -9.90 -9.55 -1.76
CA TYR A 99 -10.22 -9.20 -0.38
C TYR A 99 -9.68 -7.81 -0.10
N ILE A 100 -10.40 -7.05 0.70
CA ILE A 100 -9.89 -5.82 1.31
C ILE A 100 -10.08 -5.99 2.81
N TYR A 101 -8.97 -6.13 3.54
CA TYR A 101 -8.93 -6.09 4.99
C TYR A 101 -8.77 -4.64 5.41
N TYR A 102 -9.51 -4.19 6.41
CA TYR A 102 -9.42 -2.80 6.86
C TYR A 102 -9.83 -2.66 8.32
N PRO A 103 -9.23 -1.72 9.08
CA PRO A 103 -9.64 -1.41 10.44
C PRO A 103 -10.74 -0.36 10.41
N ALA A 104 -11.75 -0.56 11.25
CA ALA A 104 -12.82 0.39 11.53
C ALA A 104 -13.43 0.10 12.89
N ALA A 105 -14.00 1.10 13.57
CA ALA A 105 -14.76 0.94 14.82
C ALA A 105 -14.06 0.04 15.86
N GLY A 106 -12.72 0.13 15.98
CA GLY A 106 -11.91 -0.63 16.95
C GLY A 106 -11.71 -2.11 16.64
N ALA A 107 -12.07 -2.57 15.44
CA ALA A 107 -11.88 -3.94 14.99
C ALA A 107 -11.36 -3.98 13.54
N ASN A 108 -10.96 -5.15 13.07
CA ASN A 108 -10.70 -5.39 11.66
C ASN A 108 -11.92 -5.99 10.98
N TYR A 109 -12.09 -5.65 9.72
CA TYR A 109 -13.15 -6.13 8.85
C TYR A 109 -12.57 -6.63 7.54
N VAL A 110 -13.34 -7.39 6.79
CA VAL A 110 -13.02 -7.78 5.43
C VAL A 110 -14.25 -7.69 4.53
N VAL A 111 -14.07 -7.16 3.33
CA VAL A 111 -14.98 -7.31 2.20
C VAL A 111 -14.29 -8.12 1.11
N TYR A 112 -15.06 -8.86 0.32
CA TYR A 112 -14.51 -9.71 -0.74
C TYR A 112 -15.39 -9.69 -2.00
N ALA A 113 -14.79 -10.02 -3.13
CA ALA A 113 -15.46 -10.14 -4.42
C ALA A 113 -14.75 -11.13 -5.34
N ASP A 114 -15.47 -11.79 -6.20
CA ASP A 114 -14.88 -12.66 -7.25
C ASP A 114 -14.42 -11.83 -8.47
N ASN A 115 -14.91 -10.59 -8.58
CA ASN A 115 -14.48 -9.61 -9.58
C ASN A 115 -14.07 -8.32 -8.89
N ILE A 116 -12.94 -7.74 -9.27
CA ILE A 116 -12.41 -6.49 -8.68
C ILE A 116 -13.38 -5.31 -8.82
N ARG A 117 -14.25 -5.33 -9.83
CA ARG A 117 -15.33 -4.35 -10.02
C ARG A 117 -16.56 -4.62 -9.16
N GLY A 118 -16.56 -5.73 -8.41
CA GLY A 118 -17.70 -6.17 -7.59
C GLY A 118 -18.67 -7.09 -8.35
N PRO A 119 -19.84 -7.38 -7.75
CA PRO A 119 -20.26 -6.82 -6.47
C PRO A 119 -19.37 -7.27 -5.30
N TRP A 120 -19.11 -6.34 -4.38
CA TRP A 120 -18.40 -6.61 -3.14
C TRP A 120 -19.39 -7.08 -2.06
N SER A 121 -18.92 -7.96 -1.19
CA SER A 121 -19.72 -8.49 -0.07
C SER A 121 -20.11 -7.41 0.94
N GLN A 122 -21.05 -7.73 1.81
CA GLN A 122 -21.19 -6.99 3.07
C GLN A 122 -19.94 -7.18 3.92
N PRO A 123 -19.59 -6.20 4.77
CA PRO A 123 -18.48 -6.30 5.69
C PRO A 123 -18.60 -7.50 6.64
N VAL A 124 -17.56 -8.28 6.76
CA VAL A 124 -17.42 -9.34 7.75
C VAL A 124 -16.49 -8.84 8.85
N LYS A 125 -16.99 -8.74 10.07
CA LYS A 125 -16.19 -8.36 11.23
C LYS A 125 -15.28 -9.52 11.66
N LEU A 126 -14.00 -9.24 11.83
CA LEU A 126 -13.02 -10.18 12.37
C LEU A 126 -12.90 -9.99 13.89
N ASP A 127 -12.71 -11.07 14.63
CA ASP A 127 -12.36 -11.01 16.05
C ASP A 127 -10.85 -10.70 16.20
N LEU A 128 -10.49 -9.51 15.77
CA LEU A 128 -9.11 -9.02 15.74
C LEU A 128 -9.09 -7.52 15.92
N THR A 129 -8.50 -7.07 17.00
CA THR A 129 -8.16 -5.66 17.22
C THR A 129 -6.79 -5.34 16.65
N GLY A 130 -6.57 -4.09 16.34
CA GLY A 130 -5.32 -3.56 15.80
C GLY A 130 -5.56 -2.74 14.55
N ILE A 131 -4.56 -2.01 14.14
CA ILE A 131 -4.58 -1.12 12.99
C ILE A 131 -3.71 -1.69 11.86
N ASP A 132 -3.90 -1.19 10.65
CA ASP A 132 -3.03 -1.41 9.50
C ASP A 132 -2.81 -2.90 9.17
N PRO A 133 -3.87 -3.61 8.76
CA PRO A 133 -3.75 -5.02 8.42
C PRO A 133 -2.83 -5.25 7.22
N GLY A 134 -2.08 -6.35 7.26
CA GLY A 134 -1.29 -6.86 6.16
C GLY A 134 -1.48 -8.37 6.03
N HIS A 135 -2.05 -8.82 4.91
CA HIS A 135 -2.30 -10.24 4.68
C HIS A 135 -1.07 -10.94 4.14
N VAL A 136 -0.83 -12.15 4.61
CA VAL A 136 0.25 -13.01 4.10
C VAL A 136 -0.18 -14.49 4.12
N VAL A 137 0.43 -15.29 3.23
CA VAL A 137 0.34 -16.75 3.25
C VAL A 137 1.67 -17.29 3.79
N GLY A 138 1.61 -18.05 4.86
CA GLY A 138 2.78 -18.69 5.47
C GLY A 138 3.32 -19.84 4.65
N GLU A 139 4.52 -20.32 5.00
CA GLU A 139 5.12 -21.54 4.37
C GLU A 139 4.27 -22.79 4.60
N ASP A 140 3.48 -22.79 5.68
CA ASP A 140 2.51 -23.84 5.97
C ASP A 140 1.24 -23.79 5.09
N GLY A 141 1.18 -22.85 4.15
CA GLY A 141 0.06 -22.61 3.25
C GLY A 141 -1.14 -21.96 3.91
N LYS A 142 -1.09 -21.63 5.20
CA LYS A 142 -2.17 -20.95 5.92
C LYS A 142 -2.12 -19.46 5.70
N ARG A 143 -3.27 -18.84 5.87
CA ARG A 143 -3.45 -17.39 5.78
C ARG A 143 -3.27 -16.74 7.15
N TYR A 144 -2.66 -15.57 7.14
CA TYR A 144 -2.43 -14.78 8.34
C TYR A 144 -2.75 -13.31 8.07
N LEU A 145 -3.16 -12.61 9.11
CA LEU A 145 -3.31 -11.16 9.09
C LEU A 145 -2.38 -10.55 10.14
N TYR A 146 -1.45 -9.76 9.66
CA TYR A 146 -0.57 -8.93 10.46
C TYR A 146 -1.30 -7.65 10.84
N VAL A 147 -1.12 -7.17 12.06
CA VAL A 147 -1.72 -5.93 12.57
C VAL A 147 -0.79 -5.24 13.54
N ASP A 148 -1.00 -3.97 13.77
CA ASP A 148 -0.22 -3.16 14.73
C ASP A 148 1.31 -3.20 14.48
N LYS A 149 2.05 -3.19 15.57
CA LYS A 149 3.50 -3.10 15.67
C LYS A 149 4.22 -4.45 15.53
N GLY A 150 3.61 -5.45 14.95
CA GLY A 150 4.28 -6.74 14.80
C GLY A 150 3.49 -7.94 15.30
N ALA A 151 2.18 -7.82 15.39
CA ALA A 151 1.33 -8.93 15.79
C ALA A 151 0.69 -9.61 14.57
N ILE A 152 0.55 -10.92 14.64
CA ILE A 152 -0.05 -11.74 13.57
C ILE A 152 -1.11 -12.66 14.15
N ALA A 153 -2.21 -12.82 13.43
CA ALA A 153 -3.27 -13.77 13.78
C ALA A 153 -3.56 -14.71 12.61
N PRO A 154 -3.80 -16.02 12.85
CA PRO A 154 -4.16 -16.95 11.80
C PRO A 154 -5.60 -16.72 11.34
N LEU A 155 -5.81 -16.85 10.03
CA LEU A 155 -7.13 -16.78 9.41
C LEU A 155 -7.61 -18.18 8.97
N SER A 156 -8.92 -18.30 8.80
CA SER A 156 -9.53 -19.43 8.09
C SER A 156 -9.11 -19.44 6.60
N ASP A 157 -9.26 -20.58 5.93
CA ASP A 157 -8.90 -20.74 4.51
C ASP A 157 -9.64 -19.76 3.60
N ASP A 158 -10.90 -19.44 3.93
CA ASP A 158 -11.67 -18.42 3.21
C ASP A 158 -11.29 -16.98 3.59
N GLY A 159 -10.46 -16.79 4.65
CA GLY A 159 -10.00 -15.48 5.10
C GLY A 159 -11.02 -14.64 5.84
N LEU A 160 -12.15 -15.21 6.24
CA LEU A 160 -13.27 -14.47 6.82
C LEU A 160 -13.38 -14.63 8.35
N LYS A 161 -12.46 -15.37 8.97
CA LYS A 161 -12.48 -15.63 10.41
C LYS A 161 -11.05 -15.73 10.95
N VAL A 162 -10.83 -15.19 12.14
CA VAL A 162 -9.63 -15.45 12.93
C VAL A 162 -9.78 -16.82 13.63
N THR A 163 -8.76 -17.67 13.51
CA THR A 163 -8.80 -19.06 13.98
C THR A 163 -7.93 -19.35 15.19
N GLY A 164 -7.22 -18.34 15.68
CA GLY A 164 -6.34 -18.50 16.84
C GLY A 164 -5.90 -17.14 17.40
N PRO A 165 -5.16 -17.16 18.49
CA PRO A 165 -4.75 -15.94 19.18
C PRO A 165 -3.79 -15.10 18.37
N LYS A 166 -3.90 -13.78 18.51
CA LYS A 166 -2.90 -12.81 18.05
C LYS A 166 -1.59 -13.02 18.79
N LYS A 167 -0.46 -13.09 18.09
CA LYS A 167 0.88 -13.27 18.64
C LYS A 167 1.82 -12.20 18.08
N THR A 168 2.63 -11.60 18.94
CA THR A 168 3.73 -10.74 18.50
C THR A 168 4.82 -11.59 17.87
N VAL A 169 5.24 -11.27 16.66
CA VAL A 169 6.28 -11.96 15.90
C VAL A 169 7.43 -11.05 15.51
N TYR A 170 7.26 -9.74 15.70
CA TYR A 170 8.27 -8.74 15.44
C TYR A 170 8.06 -7.54 16.36
N GLU A 171 9.12 -7.05 17.01
CA GLU A 171 9.04 -5.92 17.94
C GLU A 171 9.54 -4.59 17.32
N GLY A 172 9.93 -4.65 16.07
CA GLY A 172 10.47 -3.50 15.37
C GLY A 172 11.90 -3.14 15.78
N TRP A 173 12.51 -2.28 14.99
CA TRP A 173 13.80 -1.69 15.35
C TRP A 173 13.57 -0.47 16.25
N GLN A 174 14.29 -0.42 17.36
CA GLN A 174 14.17 0.70 18.30
C GLN A 174 14.99 1.88 17.83
N PHE A 175 14.34 3.02 17.60
CA PHE A 175 15.03 4.27 17.36
C PHE A 175 15.87 4.70 18.57
N PRO A 176 16.98 5.43 18.36
CA PRO A 176 17.71 6.07 19.43
C PRO A 176 16.78 6.93 20.30
N LYS A 177 17.02 6.94 21.61
CA LYS A 177 16.15 7.65 22.57
C LYS A 177 16.01 9.14 22.25
N GLU A 178 17.05 9.75 21.69
CA GLU A 178 17.09 11.14 21.26
C GLU A 178 16.17 11.47 20.08
N TRP A 179 15.70 10.46 19.36
CA TRP A 179 14.75 10.63 18.24
C TRP A 179 13.29 10.57 18.68
N LYS A 180 13.05 10.36 19.97
CA LYS A 180 11.70 10.34 20.52
C LYS A 180 11.12 11.75 20.46
N THR A 181 10.01 11.92 19.76
CA THR A 181 9.26 13.16 19.76
C THR A 181 8.54 13.34 21.09
N GLU A 182 8.40 14.59 21.54
CA GLU A 182 7.60 14.91 22.72
C GLU A 182 6.17 14.41 22.54
N GLY A 183 5.71 13.61 23.48
CA GLY A 183 4.30 13.20 23.56
C GLY A 183 4.09 11.74 23.91
N ASN A 184 4.59 10.78 23.17
CA ASN A 184 4.24 9.39 23.37
C ASN A 184 5.40 8.44 23.62
N GLY A 185 6.64 8.81 23.37
CA GLY A 185 7.79 7.93 23.54
C GLY A 185 7.69 6.58 22.78
N ASP A 186 6.58 6.34 22.13
CA ASP A 186 6.28 5.12 21.39
C ASP A 186 6.75 5.26 19.95
N MET A 187 7.40 4.20 19.49
CA MET A 187 7.71 4.06 18.08
C MET A 187 6.47 3.52 17.36
N PHE A 188 6.07 4.24 16.33
CA PHE A 188 5.01 3.76 15.45
C PHE A 188 5.65 2.90 14.35
N LEU A 189 5.43 1.60 14.43
CA LEU A 189 5.68 0.65 13.36
C LEU A 189 4.30 0.22 12.86
N GLU A 190 3.83 0.88 11.83
CA GLU A 190 2.49 0.73 11.29
C GLU A 190 2.53 0.55 9.77
N GLY A 191 1.43 0.13 9.17
CA GLY A 191 1.24 0.07 7.72
C GLY A 191 2.00 -1.05 7.01
N PRO A 192 2.28 -2.22 7.62
CA PRO A 192 3.07 -3.25 6.95
C PRO A 192 2.35 -3.76 5.70
N LYS A 193 3.08 -3.79 4.60
CA LYS A 193 2.71 -4.59 3.43
C LYS A 193 3.63 -5.78 3.36
N LEU A 194 3.05 -6.97 3.30
CA LEU A 194 3.77 -8.22 3.36
C LEU A 194 3.87 -8.84 1.98
N LEU A 195 5.08 -9.19 1.57
CA LEU A 195 5.37 -9.86 0.31
C LEU A 195 6.19 -11.11 0.56
N HIS A 196 5.72 -12.27 0.06
CA HIS A 196 6.51 -13.48 0.01
C HIS A 196 7.09 -13.63 -1.40
N LYS A 197 8.42 -13.63 -1.50
CA LYS A 197 9.13 -13.75 -2.78
C LYS A 197 10.48 -14.42 -2.57
N ASP A 198 10.81 -15.35 -3.47
CA ASP A 198 12.11 -16.06 -3.52
C ASP A 198 12.47 -16.73 -2.18
N GLY A 199 11.48 -17.26 -1.44
CA GLY A 199 11.65 -17.90 -0.14
C GLY A 199 11.81 -16.95 1.06
N TYR A 200 11.64 -15.65 0.84
CA TYR A 200 11.72 -14.63 1.90
C TYR A 200 10.41 -13.89 2.09
N TYR A 201 10.14 -13.50 3.32
CA TYR A 201 9.07 -12.58 3.67
C TYR A 201 9.64 -11.18 3.81
N TYR A 202 9.15 -10.28 3.00
CA TYR A 202 9.48 -8.85 3.07
C TYR A 202 8.34 -8.13 3.76
N MET A 203 8.68 -7.28 4.71
CA MET A 203 7.76 -6.34 5.34
C MET A 203 8.23 -4.93 4.95
N VAL A 204 7.35 -4.17 4.32
CA VAL A 204 7.61 -2.81 3.82
C VAL A 204 6.71 -1.84 4.53
#